data_0d36a24d1cdb7f689d5b29f014a2f158
#
_entry.id   0d36a24d1cdb7f689d5b29f014a2f158
#
_cell.length_a   1.000
_cell.length_b   1.000
_cell.length_c   1.000
_cell.angle_alpha   90.00
_cell.angle_beta   90.00
_cell.angle_gamma   90.00
#
_symmetry.space_group_name_H-M   'P 1'
#
loop_
_entity.id
_entity.type
_entity.pdbx_description
1 polymer ?
#
loop_
_entity_poly.entity_id
_entity_poly.type
_entity_poly.pdbx_seq_one_letter_code
_entity_poly.pdbx_strand_id
1 'polypeptide(L)'
;MITPLDFIADLFNPSLAFLPRALAAVLLASVVTGVVGCHVLMRGMVFIGDAVAHSVFPGLAVAFVLGGNLMVGGLAAGVVTAILVAIFSQNQRLREDSVIGIFFAASFALGIVIISLAPGYSGSVQDFLFGSIVGVSNEDITHAAIMGAVILLVLWLFHRQIVTVSLDRESARAMGLPVLALDIVLYVLVTISVVLGLQTLGNVLVLALLVIPASAARLACRRLGSMMVFSPVFGGLCSVVGLYLSWAFNLPTGGTIVLSMVAAFVLVWAVTAIRSRARAQLKN
;
A
#
# COMPACT_ATOMS: atom_id res chain seq x y z
N MET A 1 31.24 -3.55 -10.56
CA MET A 1 30.26 -3.78 -9.47
C MET A 1 30.39 -2.62 -8.50
N ILE A 2 29.31 -1.94 -8.24
CA ILE A 2 29.27 -0.80 -7.31
C ILE A 2 29.34 -1.39 -5.89
N THR A 3 30.27 -0.92 -5.07
CA THR A 3 30.35 -1.36 -3.67
C THR A 3 29.28 -0.66 -2.81
N PRO A 4 28.91 -1.19 -1.63
CA PRO A 4 27.99 -0.51 -0.72
C PRO A 4 28.47 0.89 -0.30
N LEU A 5 29.78 1.11 -0.25
CA LEU A 5 30.37 2.42 0.05
C LEU A 5 30.17 3.40 -1.11
N ASP A 6 30.34 2.92 -2.35
CA ASP A 6 30.11 3.75 -3.55
C ASP A 6 28.61 4.15 -3.62
N PHE A 7 27.68 3.23 -3.29
CA PHE A 7 26.26 3.55 -3.24
C PHE A 7 25.94 4.65 -2.23
N ILE A 8 26.56 4.59 -1.05
CA ILE A 8 26.39 5.66 -0.04
C ILE A 8 26.96 6.98 -0.56
N ALA A 9 28.12 6.96 -1.23
CA ALA A 9 28.71 8.16 -1.85
C ALA A 9 27.82 8.71 -2.97
N ASP A 10 27.22 7.84 -3.79
CA ASP A 10 26.30 8.21 -4.87
C ASP A 10 25.02 8.88 -4.35
N LEU A 11 24.53 8.52 -3.15
CA LEU A 11 23.38 9.18 -2.51
C LEU A 11 23.64 10.67 -2.20
N PHE A 12 24.90 11.06 -2.01
CA PHE A 12 25.29 12.44 -1.74
C PHE A 12 25.80 13.18 -2.99
N ASN A 13 25.82 12.52 -4.14
CA ASN A 13 26.29 13.11 -5.40
C ASN A 13 25.18 13.99 -6.02
N PRO A 14 25.39 15.31 -6.21
CA PRO A 14 24.39 16.21 -6.78
C PRO A 14 23.94 15.82 -8.18
N SER A 15 24.77 15.14 -8.98
CA SER A 15 24.42 14.66 -10.32
C SER A 15 23.43 13.49 -10.30
N LEU A 16 23.30 12.79 -9.16
CA LEU A 16 22.44 11.64 -8.94
C LEU A 16 21.25 11.95 -8.00
N ALA A 17 20.76 13.20 -8.01
CA ALA A 17 19.71 13.68 -7.12
C ALA A 17 18.42 12.85 -7.16
N PHE A 18 18.18 12.06 -8.20
CA PHE A 18 17.06 11.14 -8.28
C PHE A 18 17.16 9.97 -7.28
N LEU A 19 18.38 9.52 -6.95
CA LEU A 19 18.61 8.36 -6.10
C LEU A 19 18.16 8.60 -4.63
N PRO A 20 18.58 9.70 -3.96
CA PRO A 20 18.07 10.02 -2.62
C PRO A 20 16.57 10.35 -2.62
N ARG A 21 16.01 10.92 -3.70
CA ARG A 21 14.57 11.15 -3.83
C ARG A 21 13.79 9.83 -3.91
N ALA A 22 14.25 8.90 -4.74
CA ALA A 22 13.68 7.57 -4.84
C ALA A 22 13.71 6.85 -3.49
N LEU A 23 14.84 6.91 -2.79
CA LEU A 23 14.98 6.33 -1.45
C LEU A 23 14.00 6.96 -0.45
N ALA A 24 13.92 8.30 -0.42
CA ALA A 24 12.99 9.01 0.48
C ALA A 24 11.53 8.64 0.20
N ALA A 25 11.12 8.60 -1.07
CA ALA A 25 9.77 8.24 -1.46
C ALA A 25 9.40 6.82 -1.03
N VAL A 26 10.30 5.83 -1.25
CA VAL A 26 10.06 4.44 -0.87
C VAL A 26 10.05 4.27 0.65
N LEU A 27 10.91 4.96 1.39
CA LEU A 27 10.91 4.92 2.86
C LEU A 27 9.63 5.53 3.46
N LEU A 28 9.20 6.69 2.94
CA LEU A 28 7.92 7.30 3.35
C LEU A 28 6.74 6.38 3.06
N ALA A 29 6.68 5.82 1.85
CA ALA A 29 5.66 4.86 1.49
C ALA A 29 5.70 3.62 2.40
N SER A 30 6.89 3.08 2.70
CA SER A 30 7.07 1.94 3.60
C SER A 30 6.52 2.21 5.00
N VAL A 31 6.70 3.43 5.53
CA VAL A 31 6.16 3.81 6.84
C VAL A 31 4.63 3.85 6.78
N VAL A 32 4.06 4.55 5.82
CA VAL A 32 2.60 4.71 5.72
C VAL A 32 1.92 3.39 5.41
N THR A 33 2.33 2.72 4.32
CA THR A 33 1.70 1.46 3.88
C THR A 33 1.98 0.32 4.86
N GLY A 34 3.14 0.29 5.52
CA GLY A 34 3.47 -0.72 6.52
C GLY A 34 2.56 -0.65 7.76
N VAL A 35 2.21 0.55 8.23
CA VAL A 35 1.25 0.74 9.33
C VAL A 35 -0.17 0.44 8.87
N VAL A 36 -0.60 1.00 7.74
CA VAL A 36 -1.92 0.75 7.14
C VAL A 36 -2.12 -0.74 6.85
N GLY A 37 -1.10 -1.40 6.30
CA GLY A 37 -1.10 -2.83 5.97
C GLY A 37 -1.32 -3.73 7.19
N CYS A 38 -0.86 -3.33 8.38
CA CYS A 38 -1.17 -4.07 9.61
C CYS A 38 -2.68 -4.09 9.90
N HIS A 39 -3.39 -3.00 9.68
CA HIS A 39 -4.85 -2.94 9.85
C HIS A 39 -5.59 -3.71 8.76
N VAL A 40 -5.13 -3.61 7.51
CA VAL A 40 -5.64 -4.36 6.36
C VAL A 40 -5.52 -5.87 6.60
N LEU A 41 -4.34 -6.31 7.02
CA LEU A 41 -4.07 -7.73 7.30
C LEU A 41 -4.91 -8.28 8.46
N MET A 42 -5.13 -7.47 9.51
CA MET A 42 -5.98 -7.86 10.66
C MET A 42 -7.42 -8.12 10.26
N ARG A 43 -7.92 -7.44 9.23
CA ARG A 43 -9.27 -7.63 8.68
C ARG A 43 -9.35 -8.73 7.62
N GLY A 44 -8.23 -9.26 7.16
CA GLY A 44 -8.19 -10.24 6.07
C GLY A 44 -8.46 -9.65 4.68
N MET A 45 -8.33 -8.32 4.51
CA MET A 45 -8.59 -7.60 3.26
C MET A 45 -7.32 -7.42 2.42
N VAL A 46 -6.57 -8.49 2.18
CA VAL A 46 -5.25 -8.40 1.55
C VAL A 46 -5.32 -7.84 0.11
N PHE A 47 -6.42 -8.11 -0.59
CA PHE A 47 -6.63 -7.67 -1.98
C PHE A 47 -7.17 -6.24 -2.12
N ILE A 48 -7.46 -5.53 -1.01
CA ILE A 48 -8.00 -4.16 -1.09
C ILE A 48 -7.06 -3.19 -1.82
N GLY A 49 -5.75 -3.37 -1.67
CA GLY A 49 -4.76 -2.52 -2.34
C GLY A 49 -4.85 -2.62 -3.87
N ASP A 50 -4.95 -3.85 -4.41
CA ASP A 50 -5.10 -4.11 -5.83
C ASP A 50 -6.45 -3.61 -6.36
N ALA A 51 -7.51 -3.88 -5.61
CA ALA A 51 -8.84 -3.40 -5.94
C ALA A 51 -8.90 -1.86 -6.02
N VAL A 52 -8.27 -1.17 -5.08
CA VAL A 52 -8.17 0.30 -5.07
C VAL A 52 -7.37 0.80 -6.27
N ALA A 53 -6.21 0.21 -6.57
CA ALA A 53 -5.37 0.64 -7.68
C ALA A 53 -6.11 0.62 -9.03
N HIS A 54 -7.00 -0.34 -9.22
CA HIS A 54 -7.82 -0.43 -10.42
C HIS A 54 -9.12 0.37 -10.33
N SER A 55 -9.68 0.61 -9.14
CA SER A 55 -10.88 1.40 -8.95
C SER A 55 -10.69 2.91 -9.19
N VAL A 56 -9.45 3.34 -9.25
CA VAL A 56 -9.05 4.71 -9.63
C VAL A 56 -9.34 4.99 -11.12
N PHE A 57 -9.40 3.95 -11.96
CA PHE A 57 -9.43 4.03 -13.41
C PHE A 57 -10.63 4.84 -13.99
N PRO A 58 -11.88 4.67 -13.52
CA PRO A 58 -13.00 5.48 -14.03
C PRO A 58 -12.79 6.97 -13.81
N GLY A 59 -12.25 7.34 -12.64
CA GLY A 59 -11.99 8.75 -12.34
C GLY A 59 -10.88 9.35 -13.19
N LEU A 60 -9.84 8.58 -13.51
CA LEU A 60 -8.82 8.99 -14.47
C LEU A 60 -9.42 9.20 -15.86
N ALA A 61 -10.24 8.25 -16.32
CA ALA A 61 -10.91 8.33 -17.62
C ALA A 61 -11.80 9.57 -17.72
N VAL A 62 -12.61 9.84 -16.69
CA VAL A 62 -13.46 11.05 -16.63
C VAL A 62 -12.61 12.31 -16.61
N ALA A 63 -11.57 12.38 -15.77
CA ALA A 63 -10.70 13.54 -15.70
C ALA A 63 -9.98 13.79 -17.02
N PHE A 64 -9.55 12.74 -17.71
CA PHE A 64 -8.94 12.82 -19.04
C PHE A 64 -9.91 13.44 -20.06
N VAL A 65 -11.15 12.91 -20.14
CA VAL A 65 -12.17 13.40 -21.08
C VAL A 65 -12.53 14.87 -20.81
N LEU A 66 -12.56 15.27 -19.54
CA LEU A 66 -12.89 16.65 -19.14
C LEU A 66 -11.69 17.61 -19.16
N GLY A 67 -10.49 17.15 -19.51
CA GLY A 67 -9.25 17.93 -19.44
C GLY A 67 -8.89 18.37 -18.02
N GLY A 68 -9.34 17.63 -17.01
CA GLY A 68 -9.14 17.90 -15.60
C GLY A 68 -7.87 17.28 -15.02
N ASN A 69 -7.69 17.42 -13.70
CA ASN A 69 -6.55 16.83 -12.98
C ASN A 69 -6.78 15.33 -12.76
N LEU A 70 -5.93 14.50 -13.38
CA LEU A 70 -6.00 13.04 -13.31
C LEU A 70 -5.90 12.51 -11.86
N MET A 71 -5.03 13.12 -11.04
CA MET A 71 -4.86 12.72 -9.65
C MET A 71 -6.15 12.91 -8.83
N VAL A 72 -6.79 14.07 -9.00
CA VAL A 72 -8.06 14.39 -8.31
C VAL A 72 -9.16 13.44 -8.77
N GLY A 73 -9.27 13.21 -10.08
CA GLY A 73 -10.26 12.28 -10.65
C GLY A 73 -10.07 10.86 -10.13
N GLY A 74 -8.85 10.37 -10.16
CA GLY A 74 -8.51 9.03 -9.66
C GLY A 74 -8.78 8.87 -8.17
N LEU A 75 -8.36 9.84 -7.35
CA LEU A 75 -8.60 9.82 -5.91
C LEU A 75 -10.11 9.86 -5.59
N ALA A 76 -10.87 10.69 -6.28
CA ALA A 76 -12.32 10.77 -6.09
C ALA A 76 -13.01 9.42 -6.39
N ALA A 77 -12.68 8.78 -7.51
CA ALA A 77 -13.23 7.46 -7.85
C ALA A 77 -12.83 6.38 -6.84
N GLY A 78 -11.56 6.36 -6.43
CA GLY A 78 -11.09 5.45 -5.39
C GLY A 78 -11.83 5.63 -4.07
N VAL A 79 -12.03 6.87 -3.61
CA VAL A 79 -12.78 7.17 -2.39
C VAL A 79 -14.25 6.78 -2.52
N VAL A 80 -14.90 7.05 -3.65
CA VAL A 80 -16.27 6.60 -3.90
C VAL A 80 -16.37 5.08 -3.82
N THR A 81 -15.45 4.36 -4.46
CA THR A 81 -15.40 2.89 -4.40
C THR A 81 -15.17 2.40 -2.97
N ALA A 82 -14.27 3.03 -2.21
CA ALA A 82 -14.02 2.71 -0.81
C ALA A 82 -15.28 2.86 0.06
N ILE A 83 -16.05 3.93 -0.14
CA ILE A 83 -17.32 4.17 0.57
C ILE A 83 -18.36 3.10 0.18
N LEU A 84 -18.49 2.78 -1.11
CA LEU A 84 -19.39 1.73 -1.57
C LEU A 84 -19.00 0.38 -0.95
N VAL A 85 -17.72 0.00 -0.99
CA VAL A 85 -17.23 -1.22 -0.34
C VAL A 85 -17.60 -1.21 1.15
N ALA A 86 -17.37 -0.10 1.87
CA ALA A 86 -17.71 0.00 3.30
C ALA A 86 -19.20 -0.22 3.58
N ILE A 87 -20.07 0.36 2.76
CA ILE A 87 -21.55 0.21 2.89
C ILE A 87 -21.96 -1.24 2.64
N PHE A 88 -21.51 -1.84 1.55
CA PHE A 88 -21.92 -3.20 1.18
C PHE A 88 -21.30 -4.27 2.07
N SER A 89 -20.13 -4.02 2.64
CA SER A 89 -19.47 -4.89 3.64
C SER A 89 -20.20 -4.96 5.00
N GLN A 90 -21.22 -4.12 5.22
CA GLN A 90 -22.07 -4.25 6.42
C GLN A 90 -22.97 -5.52 6.38
N ASN A 91 -23.14 -6.12 5.20
CA ASN A 91 -23.91 -7.34 5.06
C ASN A 91 -23.07 -8.55 5.51
N GLN A 92 -23.41 -9.12 6.66
CA GLN A 92 -22.69 -10.26 7.26
C GLN A 92 -22.71 -11.55 6.41
N ARG A 93 -23.58 -11.64 5.39
CA ARG A 93 -23.63 -12.79 4.48
C ARG A 93 -22.52 -12.77 3.42
N LEU A 94 -21.89 -11.62 3.20
CA LEU A 94 -20.83 -11.46 2.23
C LEU A 94 -19.48 -11.30 2.95
N ARG A 95 -18.46 -11.95 2.42
CA ARG A 95 -17.07 -11.70 2.87
C ARG A 95 -16.61 -10.36 2.33
N GLU A 96 -15.86 -9.60 3.13
CA GLU A 96 -15.30 -8.31 2.70
C GLU A 96 -14.51 -8.41 1.40
N ASP A 97 -13.69 -9.45 1.23
CA ASP A 97 -12.94 -9.69 -0.01
C ASP A 97 -13.84 -9.87 -1.24
N SER A 98 -15.02 -10.49 -1.08
CA SER A 98 -15.97 -10.66 -2.19
C SER A 98 -16.58 -9.33 -2.60
N VAL A 99 -16.93 -8.48 -1.64
CA VAL A 99 -17.45 -7.12 -1.91
C VAL A 99 -16.38 -6.28 -2.60
N ILE A 100 -15.15 -6.32 -2.10
CA ILE A 100 -14.00 -5.64 -2.70
C ILE A 100 -13.83 -6.10 -4.16
N GLY A 101 -13.84 -7.41 -4.43
CA GLY A 101 -13.71 -7.95 -5.79
C GLY A 101 -14.82 -7.51 -6.74
N ILE A 102 -16.07 -7.44 -6.28
CA ILE A 102 -17.21 -6.99 -7.09
C ILE A 102 -17.04 -5.51 -7.49
N PHE A 103 -16.75 -4.64 -6.53
CA PHE A 103 -16.59 -3.20 -6.81
C PHE A 103 -15.30 -2.90 -7.59
N PHE A 104 -14.24 -3.68 -7.41
CA PHE A 104 -13.06 -3.66 -8.25
C PHE A 104 -13.43 -3.93 -9.71
N ALA A 105 -14.07 -5.08 -9.99
CA ALA A 105 -14.43 -5.47 -11.35
C ALA A 105 -15.39 -4.45 -12.01
N ALA A 106 -16.39 -3.97 -11.25
CA ALA A 106 -17.33 -2.97 -11.74
C ALA A 106 -16.66 -1.64 -12.07
N SER A 107 -15.79 -1.13 -11.18
CA SER A 107 -15.05 0.12 -11.39
C SER A 107 -14.10 -0.01 -12.58
N PHE A 108 -13.33 -1.09 -12.66
CA PHE A 108 -12.41 -1.30 -13.78
C PHE A 108 -13.14 -1.37 -15.12
N ALA A 109 -14.23 -2.15 -15.20
CA ALA A 109 -15.07 -2.23 -16.40
C ALA A 109 -15.66 -0.86 -16.79
N LEU A 110 -16.15 -0.08 -15.81
CA LEU A 110 -16.64 1.27 -16.04
C LEU A 110 -15.56 2.19 -16.62
N GLY A 111 -14.34 2.11 -16.08
CA GLY A 111 -13.20 2.88 -16.59
C GLY A 111 -12.86 2.53 -18.05
N ILE A 112 -12.86 1.24 -18.40
CA ILE A 112 -12.65 0.79 -19.79
C ILE A 112 -13.75 1.33 -20.71
N VAL A 113 -15.01 1.28 -20.30
CA VAL A 113 -16.13 1.80 -21.09
C VAL A 113 -15.97 3.31 -21.33
N ILE A 114 -15.66 4.08 -20.28
CA ILE A 114 -15.49 5.55 -20.42
C ILE A 114 -14.33 5.87 -21.37
N ILE A 115 -13.19 5.22 -21.20
CA ILE A 115 -11.99 5.49 -22.02
C ILE A 115 -12.19 5.07 -23.48
N SER A 116 -12.97 4.01 -23.76
CA SER A 116 -13.27 3.56 -25.10
C SER A 116 -14.13 4.55 -25.90
N LEU A 117 -14.86 5.41 -25.18
CA LEU A 117 -15.68 6.49 -25.75
C LEU A 117 -14.90 7.81 -25.90
N ALA A 118 -13.68 7.89 -25.38
CA ALA A 118 -12.86 9.11 -25.40
C ALA A 118 -12.14 9.27 -26.75
N PRO A 119 -12.40 10.35 -27.54
CA PRO A 119 -11.69 10.60 -28.79
C PRO A 119 -10.21 10.88 -28.53
N GLY A 120 -9.31 10.23 -29.27
CA GLY A 120 -7.87 10.55 -29.26
C GLY A 120 -7.07 9.99 -28.07
N TYR A 121 -7.60 9.03 -27.32
CA TYR A 121 -6.82 8.37 -26.28
C TYR A 121 -5.75 7.44 -26.91
N SER A 122 -4.50 7.91 -26.92
CA SER A 122 -3.32 7.13 -27.35
C SER A 122 -2.36 6.81 -26.18
N GLY A 123 -2.72 7.21 -24.96
CA GLY A 123 -1.93 6.97 -23.76
C GLY A 123 -1.96 5.50 -23.36
N SER A 124 -0.83 4.95 -22.96
CA SER A 124 -0.82 3.61 -22.38
C SER A 124 -1.30 3.69 -20.93
N VAL A 125 -2.38 2.97 -20.64
CA VAL A 125 -2.84 2.74 -19.26
C VAL A 125 -1.70 2.15 -18.40
N GLN A 126 -0.77 1.46 -19.07
CA GLN A 126 0.42 0.87 -18.48
C GLN A 126 1.32 1.90 -17.81
N ASP A 127 1.57 3.06 -18.42
CA ASP A 127 2.46 4.09 -17.86
C ASP A 127 1.96 4.62 -16.50
N PHE A 128 0.64 4.68 -16.34
CA PHE A 128 0.05 5.09 -15.07
C PHE A 128 0.15 4.00 -13.99
N LEU A 129 0.03 2.73 -14.37
CA LEU A 129 0.09 1.59 -13.44
C LEU A 129 1.51 1.25 -12.98
N PHE A 130 2.52 1.49 -13.83
CA PHE A 130 3.90 1.12 -13.49
C PHE A 130 4.64 2.18 -12.69
N GLY A 131 4.17 3.45 -12.68
CA GLY A 131 4.83 4.54 -11.98
C GLY A 131 6.27 4.80 -12.47
N SER A 132 6.89 5.86 -12.00
CA SER A 132 8.29 6.17 -12.31
C SER A 132 9.03 6.62 -11.06
N ILE A 133 9.68 5.69 -10.36
CA ILE A 133 10.50 5.99 -9.17
C ILE A 133 11.62 6.98 -9.49
N VAL A 134 12.13 6.96 -10.73
CA VAL A 134 13.23 7.84 -11.17
C VAL A 134 12.76 9.28 -11.39
N GLY A 135 11.46 9.48 -11.69
CA GLY A 135 10.86 10.78 -11.95
C GLY A 135 10.34 11.53 -10.73
N VAL A 136 10.54 11.03 -9.52
CA VAL A 136 9.99 11.64 -8.29
C VAL A 136 10.59 13.02 -8.04
N SER A 137 9.72 14.03 -7.92
CA SER A 137 10.08 15.40 -7.59
C SER A 137 10.15 15.65 -6.09
N ASN A 138 10.73 16.76 -5.66
CA ASN A 138 10.70 17.17 -4.25
C ASN A 138 9.26 17.54 -3.79
N GLU A 139 8.42 18.02 -4.70
CA GLU A 139 7.02 18.33 -4.41
C GLU A 139 6.24 17.06 -4.14
N ASP A 140 6.46 15.98 -4.90
CA ASP A 140 5.83 14.68 -4.68
C ASP A 140 6.18 14.12 -3.31
N ILE A 141 7.46 14.21 -2.89
CA ILE A 141 7.92 13.77 -1.57
C ILE A 141 7.24 14.59 -0.46
N THR A 142 7.12 15.91 -0.65
CA THR A 142 6.49 16.78 0.33
C THR A 142 4.99 16.46 0.46
N HIS A 143 4.30 16.29 -0.65
CA HIS A 143 2.88 15.89 -0.65
C HIS A 143 2.70 14.51 -0.01
N ALA A 144 3.55 13.53 -0.35
CA ALA A 144 3.51 12.19 0.25
C ALA A 144 3.77 12.25 1.76
N ALA A 145 4.71 13.09 2.22
CA ALA A 145 5.01 13.25 3.65
C ALA A 145 3.84 13.88 4.41
N ILE A 146 3.24 14.96 3.88
CA ILE A 146 2.09 15.63 4.51
C ILE A 146 0.89 14.67 4.58
N MET A 147 0.53 14.06 3.45
CA MET A 147 -0.61 13.15 3.40
C MET A 147 -0.35 11.87 4.23
N GLY A 148 0.87 11.35 4.19
CA GLY A 148 1.27 10.24 5.04
C GLY A 148 1.16 10.55 6.52
N ALA A 149 1.59 11.75 6.95
CA ALA A 149 1.43 12.22 8.32
C ALA A 149 -0.06 12.33 8.73
N VAL A 150 -0.92 12.84 7.83
CA VAL A 150 -2.37 12.90 8.05
C VAL A 150 -2.97 11.50 8.20
N ILE A 151 -2.60 10.55 7.32
CA ILE A 151 -3.06 9.15 7.40
C ILE A 151 -2.67 8.54 8.76
N LEU A 152 -1.41 8.67 9.15
CA LEU A 152 -0.91 8.11 10.41
C LEU A 152 -1.55 8.77 11.63
N LEU A 153 -1.79 10.09 11.58
CA LEU A 153 -2.47 10.83 12.64
C LEU A 153 -3.92 10.35 12.81
N VAL A 154 -4.67 10.23 11.72
CA VAL A 154 -6.06 9.74 11.75
C VAL A 154 -6.11 8.29 12.25
N LEU A 155 -5.21 7.42 11.76
CA LEU A 155 -5.10 6.05 12.27
C LEU A 155 -4.77 6.02 13.77
N TRP A 156 -3.88 6.89 14.25
CA TRP A 156 -3.53 6.97 15.66
C TRP A 156 -4.72 7.43 16.52
N LEU A 157 -5.46 8.45 16.06
CA LEU A 157 -6.64 8.97 16.77
C LEU A 157 -7.75 7.91 16.91
N PHE A 158 -8.00 7.15 15.85
CA PHE A 158 -9.06 6.12 15.80
C PHE A 158 -8.54 4.70 16.03
N HIS A 159 -7.26 4.54 16.41
CA HIS A 159 -6.61 3.23 16.52
C HIS A 159 -7.41 2.23 17.36
N ARG A 160 -7.82 2.63 18.58
CA ARG A 160 -8.57 1.74 19.50
C ARG A 160 -9.90 1.31 18.89
N GLN A 161 -10.66 2.24 18.33
CA GLN A 161 -11.97 1.97 17.74
C GLN A 161 -11.86 1.07 16.51
N ILE A 162 -10.92 1.37 15.61
CA ILE A 162 -10.66 0.58 14.41
C ILE A 162 -10.24 -0.85 14.78
N VAL A 163 -9.38 -1.02 15.79
CA VAL A 163 -8.97 -2.35 16.26
C VAL A 163 -10.14 -3.12 16.86
N THR A 164 -10.98 -2.47 17.69
CA THR A 164 -12.18 -3.10 18.25
C THR A 164 -13.12 -3.61 17.15
N VAL A 165 -13.42 -2.77 16.16
CA VAL A 165 -14.26 -3.16 15.00
C VAL A 165 -13.62 -4.28 14.18
N SER A 166 -12.28 -4.29 14.06
CA SER A 166 -11.56 -5.32 13.30
C SER A 166 -11.54 -6.68 13.99
N LEU A 167 -11.64 -6.71 15.32
CA LEU A 167 -11.67 -7.96 16.09
C LEU A 167 -13.07 -8.55 16.20
N ASP A 168 -14.06 -7.72 16.52
CA ASP A 168 -15.45 -8.15 16.67
C ASP A 168 -16.41 -6.98 16.40
N ARG A 169 -17.10 -7.06 15.26
CA ARG A 169 -18.07 -6.05 14.83
C ARG A 169 -19.33 -6.02 15.68
N GLU A 170 -19.77 -7.18 16.18
CA GLU A 170 -20.99 -7.26 16.99
C GLU A 170 -20.76 -6.65 18.37
N SER A 171 -19.65 -6.98 19.01
CA SER A 171 -19.23 -6.35 20.26
C SER A 171 -19.01 -4.85 20.11
N ALA A 172 -18.41 -4.40 19.00
CA ALA A 172 -18.22 -2.97 18.72
C ALA A 172 -19.57 -2.23 18.60
N ARG A 173 -20.56 -2.82 17.93
CA ARG A 173 -21.94 -2.26 17.85
C ARG A 173 -22.61 -2.22 19.20
N ALA A 174 -22.46 -3.28 20.00
CA ALA A 174 -23.02 -3.33 21.36
C ALA A 174 -22.43 -2.25 22.29
N MET A 175 -21.16 -1.87 22.05
CA MET A 175 -20.50 -0.75 22.74
C MET A 175 -20.90 0.64 22.19
N GLY A 176 -21.78 0.73 21.20
CA GLY A 176 -22.22 1.98 20.61
C GLY A 176 -21.23 2.61 19.62
N LEU A 177 -20.21 1.87 19.15
CA LEU A 177 -19.27 2.41 18.18
C LEU A 177 -19.93 2.53 16.77
N PRO A 178 -19.67 3.62 16.04
CA PRO A 178 -20.20 3.82 14.69
C PRO A 178 -19.41 2.98 13.67
N VAL A 179 -19.68 1.67 13.61
CA VAL A 179 -18.93 0.68 12.82
C VAL A 179 -18.78 1.11 11.36
N LEU A 180 -19.89 1.55 10.71
CA LEU A 180 -19.83 1.99 9.31
C LEU A 180 -18.88 3.19 9.12
N ALA A 181 -18.93 4.19 10.00
CA ALA A 181 -18.06 5.35 9.88
C ALA A 181 -16.58 4.97 10.05
N LEU A 182 -16.26 4.07 10.98
CA LEU A 182 -14.91 3.56 11.19
C LEU A 182 -14.40 2.71 10.03
N ASP A 183 -15.29 1.94 9.39
CA ASP A 183 -14.98 1.21 8.17
C ASP A 183 -14.68 2.16 7.01
N ILE A 184 -15.51 3.20 6.81
CA ILE A 184 -15.28 4.23 5.79
C ILE A 184 -13.93 4.91 6.04
N VAL A 185 -13.65 5.32 7.28
CA VAL A 185 -12.36 5.95 7.61
C VAL A 185 -11.20 5.03 7.22
N LEU A 186 -11.22 3.77 7.63
CA LEU A 186 -10.13 2.85 7.30
C LEU A 186 -9.99 2.64 5.79
N TYR A 187 -11.08 2.40 5.06
CA TYR A 187 -11.03 2.14 3.63
C TYR A 187 -10.57 3.37 2.84
N VAL A 188 -11.00 4.56 3.24
CA VAL A 188 -10.54 5.82 2.65
C VAL A 188 -9.04 6.04 2.91
N LEU A 189 -8.55 5.76 4.13
CA LEU A 189 -7.13 5.88 4.45
C LEU A 189 -6.27 4.88 3.65
N VAL A 190 -6.75 3.64 3.48
CA VAL A 190 -6.10 2.65 2.59
C VAL A 190 -6.06 3.18 1.16
N THR A 191 -7.19 3.69 0.66
CA THR A 191 -7.30 4.24 -0.70
C THR A 191 -6.31 5.39 -0.91
N ILE A 192 -6.28 6.36 -0.01
CA ILE A 192 -5.36 7.49 -0.13
C ILE A 192 -3.91 7.00 -0.10
N SER A 193 -3.55 6.07 0.79
CA SER A 193 -2.18 5.54 0.90
C SER A 193 -1.73 4.80 -0.36
N VAL A 194 -2.65 4.03 -0.99
CA VAL A 194 -2.37 3.31 -2.23
C VAL A 194 -2.25 4.28 -3.41
N VAL A 195 -3.20 5.21 -3.57
CA VAL A 195 -3.22 6.17 -4.69
C VAL A 195 -1.99 7.06 -4.70
N LEU A 196 -1.56 7.57 -3.53
CA LEU A 196 -0.33 8.36 -3.40
C LEU A 196 0.93 7.57 -3.79
N GLY A 197 1.00 6.32 -3.35
CA GLY A 197 2.13 5.46 -3.68
C GLY A 197 2.13 5.02 -5.15
N LEU A 198 0.97 4.87 -5.76
CA LEU A 198 0.80 4.37 -7.11
C LEU A 198 1.48 5.27 -8.15
N GLN A 199 1.35 6.58 -8.01
CA GLN A 199 1.93 7.57 -8.94
C GLN A 199 3.45 7.61 -8.87
N THR A 200 4.02 7.46 -7.66
CA THR A 200 5.47 7.60 -7.44
C THR A 200 6.21 6.27 -7.57
N LEU A 201 5.64 5.20 -7.08
CA LEU A 201 6.32 3.90 -6.95
C LEU A 201 5.78 2.82 -7.89
N GLY A 202 4.57 3.02 -8.43
CA GLY A 202 3.86 2.04 -9.24
C GLY A 202 3.09 1.00 -8.42
N ASN A 203 2.13 0.35 -9.08
CA ASN A 203 1.16 -0.54 -8.45
C ASN A 203 1.83 -1.71 -7.71
N VAL A 204 2.71 -2.44 -8.38
CA VAL A 204 3.33 -3.67 -7.84
C VAL A 204 4.11 -3.40 -6.56
N LEU A 205 4.87 -2.30 -6.51
CA LEU A 205 5.69 -1.96 -5.35
C LEU A 205 4.83 -1.49 -4.16
N VAL A 206 3.79 -0.68 -4.43
CA VAL A 206 2.88 -0.21 -3.36
C VAL A 206 2.12 -1.37 -2.72
N LEU A 207 1.62 -2.31 -3.53
CA LEU A 207 0.97 -3.53 -3.03
C LEU A 207 1.92 -4.39 -2.21
N ALA A 208 3.15 -4.56 -2.69
CA ALA A 208 4.15 -5.31 -1.97
C ALA A 208 4.48 -4.68 -0.61
N LEU A 209 4.63 -3.34 -0.55
CA LEU A 209 4.86 -2.58 0.68
C LEU A 209 3.67 -2.63 1.66
N LEU A 210 2.45 -2.74 1.15
CA LEU A 210 1.25 -2.86 1.98
C LEU A 210 1.14 -4.25 2.63
N VAL A 211 1.44 -5.31 1.88
CA VAL A 211 1.11 -6.70 2.28
C VAL A 211 2.30 -7.43 2.88
N ILE A 212 3.47 -7.41 2.23
CA ILE A 212 4.61 -8.25 2.60
C ILE A 212 5.17 -7.88 3.99
N PRO A 213 5.45 -6.59 4.30
CA PRO A 213 5.98 -6.20 5.61
C PRO A 213 4.99 -6.49 6.74
N ALA A 214 3.69 -6.25 6.52
CA ALA A 214 2.65 -6.56 7.50
C ALA A 214 2.54 -8.07 7.76
N SER A 215 2.65 -8.89 6.71
CA SER A 215 2.65 -10.35 6.81
C SER A 215 3.87 -10.88 7.54
N ALA A 216 5.06 -10.34 7.27
CA ALA A 216 6.28 -10.66 8.01
C ALA A 216 6.16 -10.27 9.49
N ALA A 217 5.59 -9.09 9.76
CA ALA A 217 5.31 -8.62 11.12
C ALA A 217 4.34 -9.55 11.87
N ARG A 218 3.32 -10.08 11.20
CA ARG A 218 2.36 -11.03 11.78
C ARG A 218 3.02 -12.34 12.20
N LEU A 219 4.02 -12.79 11.46
CA LEU A 219 4.80 -13.98 11.80
C LEU A 219 5.75 -13.74 12.98
N ALA A 220 6.37 -12.56 13.04
CA ALA A 220 7.39 -12.23 14.02
C ALA A 220 6.82 -11.68 15.34
N CYS A 221 5.68 -10.99 15.30
CA CYS A 221 5.11 -10.24 16.42
C CYS A 221 3.80 -10.85 16.92
N ARG A 222 3.54 -10.71 18.24
CA ARG A 222 2.30 -11.18 18.88
C ARG A 222 1.28 -10.07 19.14
N ARG A 223 1.71 -8.81 19.12
CA ARG A 223 0.88 -7.63 19.44
C ARG A 223 0.83 -6.70 18.23
N LEU A 224 -0.34 -6.12 17.96
CA LEU A 224 -0.53 -5.21 16.84
C LEU A 224 0.42 -3.99 16.91
N GLY A 225 0.61 -3.41 18.10
CA GLY A 225 1.56 -2.29 18.26
C GLY A 225 2.99 -2.65 17.84
N SER A 226 3.46 -3.87 18.16
CA SER A 226 4.77 -4.35 17.69
C SER A 226 4.79 -4.58 16.18
N MET A 227 3.68 -5.03 15.57
CA MET A 227 3.56 -5.17 14.13
C MET A 227 3.66 -3.81 13.42
N MET A 228 3.01 -2.78 13.95
CA MET A 228 3.02 -1.41 13.41
C MET A 228 4.41 -0.74 13.45
N VAL A 229 5.32 -1.22 14.29
CA VAL A 229 6.72 -0.79 14.29
C VAL A 229 7.58 -1.69 13.40
N PHE A 230 7.40 -3.00 13.50
CA PHE A 230 8.20 -3.96 12.75
C PHE A 230 7.96 -3.85 11.23
N SER A 231 6.71 -3.70 10.80
CA SER A 231 6.33 -3.65 9.39
C SER A 231 7.02 -2.50 8.63
N PRO A 232 6.94 -1.23 9.06
CA PRO A 232 7.67 -0.14 8.41
C PRO A 232 9.18 -0.34 8.38
N VAL A 233 9.77 -0.80 9.49
CA VAL A 233 11.22 -1.03 9.57
C VAL A 233 11.63 -2.15 8.60
N PHE A 234 10.89 -3.25 8.57
CA PHE A 234 11.15 -4.36 7.65
C PHE A 234 11.05 -3.90 6.18
N GLY A 235 9.94 -3.22 5.82
CA GLY A 235 9.75 -2.70 4.48
C GLY A 235 10.83 -1.69 4.08
N GLY A 236 11.20 -0.78 4.99
CA GLY A 236 12.26 0.21 4.77
C GLY A 236 13.62 -0.44 4.54
N LEU A 237 14.03 -1.39 5.37
CA LEU A 237 15.31 -2.11 5.21
C LEU A 237 15.36 -2.89 3.89
N CYS A 238 14.29 -3.62 3.55
CA CYS A 238 14.21 -4.33 2.28
C CYS A 238 14.25 -3.38 1.08
N SER A 239 13.66 -2.19 1.22
CA SER A 239 13.67 -1.16 0.17
C SER A 239 15.07 -0.60 -0.04
N VAL A 240 15.84 -0.35 1.02
CA VAL A 240 17.24 0.08 0.92
C VAL A 240 18.08 -0.99 0.20
N VAL A 241 17.93 -2.26 0.62
CA VAL A 241 18.65 -3.39 -0.01
C VAL A 241 18.26 -3.54 -1.48
N GLY A 242 16.94 -3.49 -1.78
CA GLY A 242 16.44 -3.62 -3.13
C GLY A 242 16.87 -2.48 -4.05
N LEU A 243 16.89 -1.24 -3.54
CA LEU A 243 17.39 -0.07 -4.27
C LEU A 243 18.90 -0.18 -4.55
N TYR A 244 19.69 -0.61 -3.58
CA TYR A 244 21.10 -0.90 -3.77
C TYR A 244 21.33 -1.97 -4.85
N LEU A 245 20.61 -3.09 -4.80
CA LEU A 245 20.74 -4.15 -5.80
C LEU A 245 20.31 -3.67 -7.19
N SER A 246 19.25 -2.88 -7.27
CA SER A 246 18.80 -2.26 -8.53
C SER A 246 19.90 -1.38 -9.13
N TRP A 247 20.50 -0.53 -8.32
CA TRP A 247 21.58 0.38 -8.74
C TRP A 247 22.84 -0.39 -9.13
N ALA A 248 23.25 -1.40 -8.33
CA ALA A 248 24.49 -2.15 -8.56
C ALA A 248 24.44 -3.04 -9.81
N PHE A 249 23.26 -3.57 -10.17
CA PHE A 249 23.08 -4.52 -11.28
C PHE A 249 22.27 -3.95 -12.44
N ASN A 250 21.91 -2.66 -12.40
CA ASN A 250 21.11 -1.98 -13.41
C ASN A 250 19.77 -2.71 -13.68
N LEU A 251 19.08 -3.10 -12.61
CA LEU A 251 17.80 -3.83 -12.65
C LEU A 251 16.61 -2.87 -12.45
N PRO A 252 15.38 -3.25 -12.88
CA PRO A 252 14.17 -2.47 -12.61
C PRO A 252 13.94 -2.31 -11.11
N THR A 253 13.91 -1.06 -10.61
CA THR A 253 13.94 -0.74 -9.18
C THR A 253 12.75 -1.32 -8.43
N GLY A 254 11.52 -1.14 -8.92
CA GLY A 254 10.32 -1.66 -8.27
C GLY A 254 10.36 -3.17 -8.09
N GLY A 255 10.68 -3.92 -9.16
CA GLY A 255 10.78 -5.37 -9.13
C GLY A 255 11.86 -5.88 -8.17
N THR A 256 13.03 -5.23 -8.15
CA THR A 256 14.15 -5.63 -7.30
C THR A 256 13.84 -5.41 -5.81
N ILE A 257 13.14 -4.31 -5.47
CA ILE A 257 12.68 -4.05 -4.10
C ILE A 257 11.66 -5.12 -3.68
N VAL A 258 10.69 -5.44 -4.54
CA VAL A 258 9.69 -6.48 -4.25
C VAL A 258 10.34 -7.84 -4.03
N LEU A 259 11.28 -8.24 -4.89
CA LEU A 259 12.00 -9.51 -4.73
C LEU A 259 12.82 -9.56 -3.44
N SER A 260 13.45 -8.44 -3.05
CA SER A 260 14.16 -8.31 -1.78
C SER A 260 13.23 -8.51 -0.58
N MET A 261 12.02 -7.93 -0.62
CA MET A 261 11.00 -8.12 0.42
C MET A 261 10.51 -9.57 0.49
N VAL A 262 10.26 -10.21 -0.67
CA VAL A 262 9.82 -11.61 -0.72
C VAL A 262 10.92 -12.53 -0.16
N ALA A 263 12.18 -12.34 -0.54
CA ALA A 263 13.29 -13.11 -0.01
C ALA A 263 13.42 -12.97 1.51
N ALA A 264 13.34 -11.73 2.02
CA ALA A 264 13.37 -11.47 3.46
C ALA A 264 12.15 -12.07 4.19
N PHE A 265 10.95 -12.00 3.59
CA PHE A 265 9.74 -12.65 4.13
C PHE A 265 9.91 -14.15 4.27
N VAL A 266 10.43 -14.82 3.23
CA VAL A 266 10.72 -16.28 3.27
C VAL A 266 11.71 -16.61 4.38
N LEU A 267 12.74 -15.78 4.59
CA LEU A 267 13.68 -15.95 5.71
C LEU A 267 12.98 -15.82 7.07
N VAL A 268 12.15 -14.81 7.27
CA VAL A 268 11.36 -14.65 8.51
C VAL A 268 10.45 -15.86 8.73
N TRP A 269 9.77 -16.32 7.68
CA TRP A 269 8.91 -17.50 7.75
C TRP A 269 9.70 -18.76 8.15
N ALA A 270 10.83 -19.02 7.51
CA ALA A 270 11.66 -20.18 7.81
C ALA A 270 12.18 -20.16 9.27
N VAL A 271 12.67 -19.00 9.72
CA VAL A 271 13.17 -18.82 11.11
C VAL A 271 12.04 -19.05 12.12
N THR A 272 10.84 -18.49 11.87
CA THR A 272 9.71 -18.66 12.78
C THR A 272 9.19 -20.10 12.78
N ALA A 273 9.18 -20.81 11.64
CA ALA A 273 8.80 -22.21 11.53
C ALA A 273 9.77 -23.12 12.30
N ILE A 274 11.08 -22.89 12.19
CA ILE A 274 12.10 -23.65 12.92
C ILE A 274 11.94 -23.43 14.44
N ARG A 275 11.78 -22.17 14.88
CA ARG A 275 11.59 -21.84 16.30
C ARG A 275 10.34 -22.48 16.90
N SER A 276 9.24 -22.56 16.13
CA SER A 276 8.00 -23.19 16.59
C SER A 276 8.17 -24.70 16.79
N ARG A 277 8.87 -25.39 15.86
CA ARG A 277 9.17 -26.82 15.96
C ARG A 277 10.08 -27.13 17.16
N ALA A 278 11.14 -26.35 17.37
CA ALA A 278 12.04 -26.50 18.48
C ALA A 278 11.33 -26.35 19.84
N ARG A 279 10.40 -25.39 19.96
CA ARG A 279 9.58 -25.22 21.17
C ARG A 279 8.59 -26.36 21.41
N ALA A 280 8.05 -26.97 20.34
CA ALA A 280 7.16 -28.11 20.48
C ALA A 280 7.93 -29.37 21.00
N GLN A 281 9.16 -29.57 20.57
CA GLN A 281 10.01 -30.67 21.02
C GLN A 281 10.46 -30.52 22.47
N LEU A 282 10.60 -29.31 23.00
CA LEU A 282 10.97 -29.06 24.40
C LEU A 282 9.81 -29.21 25.39
N LYS A 283 8.55 -29.35 24.89
CA LYS A 283 7.36 -29.53 25.72
C LYS A 283 6.88 -30.97 25.82
N ASN A 284 7.44 -31.86 25.01
CA ASN A 284 7.26 -33.33 25.08
C ASN A 284 8.45 -33.97 25.80
#